data_c3724c415eed6c582de31f8295696f82
#
_entry.id   c3724c415eed6c582de31f8295696f82
#
_cell.length_a   1.000
_cell.length_b   1.000
_cell.length_c   1.000
_cell.angle_alpha   90.00
_cell.angle_beta   90.00
_cell.angle_gamma   90.00
#
_symmetry.space_group_name_H-M   'P 1'
#
loop_
_entity.id
_entity.type
_entity.pdbx_description
1 polymer ?
#
loop_
_entity_poly.entity_id
_entity_poly.type
_entity_poly.pdbx_seq_one_letter_code
_entity_poly.pdbx_strand_id
1 'polypeptide(L)'
;MKTPFPRRDFIKLAVGAAAVGPFFNFSRRVLGNPKTLKIAKWAHFLPEYDAWFETEWAKPWGEKNNTNVIVDNIPIERVHADASAEVAASRGHDIFMFPWPPAEFHLHAIDHTEIYQNVSMNYGSIPQISYKSTFFPKTKTHFAFADFWIPAPVHYYQDFWAQAAMPLGPMTYGSLHSGGQRVRDKIGVPCGLSFSPNLEGNISANTFLYAYRSQIFDVDGNIAINKNVYTAHALDFAKMLVQDAGSPDEFTWGPAGNVQAMLERKTTLTTNGISLLREAEKQNPDLAKRMQLDPPLLGPYGVTGFPQATNCSTVWKFAENPDDAKKFLVDLIDGSRMGYDKSLGCNFPAYPKALPNIVLRLDKDAYGVPPHKYYALKDALHWTPNLGAPGIVQPAWMEVFNSFLIPKMFANVAQGNISPHDAAAEARKQVTAIVDKWNQIEASAAKG
;
A
#
# COMPACT_ATOMS: atom_id res chain seq x y z
N MET A 1 -13.98 49.65 23.11
CA MET A 1 -13.92 51.10 22.70
C MET A 1 -12.77 51.26 21.74
N LYS A 2 -13.08 51.88 20.56
CA LYS A 2 -12.18 52.52 19.56
C LYS A 2 -11.31 51.54 18.76
N THR A 3 -11.66 51.21 17.59
CA THR A 3 -11.86 51.76 16.22
C THR A 3 -10.58 51.74 15.39
N PRO A 4 -10.70 51.45 14.10
CA PRO A 4 -9.65 50.93 13.21
C PRO A 4 -8.91 52.01 12.43
N PHE A 5 -7.74 51.68 11.87
CA PHE A 5 -6.99 52.58 10.97
C PHE A 5 -7.23 52.21 9.50
N PRO A 6 -7.30 53.23 8.62
CA PRO A 6 -7.77 53.07 7.26
C PRO A 6 -6.67 52.78 6.23
N ARG A 7 -7.13 52.18 5.13
CA ARG A 7 -6.41 52.05 3.85
C ARG A 7 -6.27 53.43 3.18
N ARG A 8 -5.21 53.60 2.43
CA ARG A 8 -4.92 54.45 1.28
C ARG A 8 -3.68 55.32 1.43
N ASP A 9 -2.99 55.35 0.24
CA ASP A 9 -2.01 56.31 -0.24
C ASP A 9 -0.52 55.95 -0.08
N PHE A 10 -0.01 55.31 -1.14
CA PHE A 10 1.31 55.62 -1.67
C PHE A 10 1.35 55.33 -3.17
N ILE A 11 0.95 56.31 -3.95
CA ILE A 11 1.35 56.46 -5.35
C ILE A 11 2.05 57.81 -5.41
N LYS A 12 3.26 57.79 -5.96
CA LYS A 12 3.99 58.81 -6.73
C LYS A 12 5.41 59.11 -6.25
N LEU A 13 6.22 59.01 -7.20
CA LEU A 13 7.45 59.65 -7.63
C LEU A 13 8.70 58.80 -7.63
N ALA A 14 9.19 58.52 -8.82
CA ALA A 14 10.53 58.91 -9.25
C ALA A 14 10.71 58.67 -10.75
N VAL A 15 10.80 59.76 -11.49
CA VAL A 15 11.30 59.84 -12.87
C VAL A 15 12.81 60.14 -12.79
N GLY A 16 13.61 59.40 -13.60
CA GLY A 16 14.83 59.92 -14.17
C GLY A 16 16.14 59.36 -13.65
N ALA A 17 16.75 58.47 -14.45
CA ALA A 17 18.14 58.57 -14.91
C ALA A 17 18.44 57.40 -15.89
N ALA A 18 18.65 57.74 -17.16
CA ALA A 18 19.15 56.82 -18.17
C ALA A 18 20.65 56.58 -17.94
N ALA A 19 21.02 55.29 -17.72
CA ALA A 19 22.40 54.84 -17.85
C ALA A 19 22.39 53.72 -18.91
N VAL A 20 23.02 53.98 -20.02
CA VAL A 20 23.28 53.03 -21.12
C VAL A 20 24.34 52.04 -20.66
N GLY A 21 23.92 50.84 -20.34
CA GLY A 21 24.83 49.67 -20.13
C GLY A 21 24.58 48.63 -21.25
N PRO A 22 25.56 47.78 -21.57
CA PRO A 22 25.47 46.93 -22.74
C PRO A 22 24.32 45.93 -22.67
N PHE A 23 23.53 45.89 -23.75
CA PHE A 23 22.46 44.93 -23.96
C PHE A 23 23.04 43.51 -23.97
N PHE A 24 22.98 42.79 -22.84
CA PHE A 24 22.98 41.37 -22.86
C PHE A 24 21.61 40.92 -23.37
N ASN A 25 21.54 40.54 -24.66
CA ASN A 25 20.43 39.80 -25.21
C ASN A 25 20.34 38.46 -24.50
N PHE A 26 19.65 38.41 -23.38
CA PHE A 26 19.06 37.15 -22.93
C PHE A 26 17.98 36.79 -23.96
N SER A 27 18.32 35.90 -24.87
CA SER A 27 17.33 35.21 -25.68
C SER A 27 16.32 34.61 -24.70
N ARG A 28 15.17 35.27 -24.50
CA ARG A 28 14.00 34.60 -23.96
C ARG A 28 13.79 33.40 -24.87
N ARG A 29 14.16 32.21 -24.40
CA ARG A 29 13.56 30.99 -24.97
C ARG A 29 12.06 31.25 -24.91
N VAL A 30 11.44 31.32 -26.08
CA VAL A 30 9.98 31.27 -26.20
C VAL A 30 9.65 29.85 -25.71
N LEU A 31 9.41 29.73 -24.40
CA LEU A 31 8.84 28.54 -23.85
C LEU A 31 7.45 28.45 -24.48
N GLY A 32 7.18 27.42 -25.27
CA GLY A 32 5.85 27.11 -25.74
C GLY A 32 4.87 27.05 -24.55
N ASN A 33 3.57 27.10 -24.81
CA ASN A 33 2.59 26.94 -23.73
C ASN A 33 2.95 25.70 -22.90
N PRO A 34 2.96 25.79 -21.55
CA PRO A 34 3.27 24.67 -20.73
C PRO A 34 2.32 23.50 -21.03
N LYS A 35 2.86 22.31 -21.22
CA LYS A 35 2.08 21.08 -21.28
C LYS A 35 1.36 20.88 -19.96
N THR A 36 0.31 20.06 -19.95
CA THR A 36 -0.37 19.69 -18.70
C THR A 36 -0.19 18.20 -18.45
N LEU A 37 0.33 17.84 -17.29
CA LEU A 37 0.43 16.46 -16.80
C LEU A 37 -0.63 16.26 -15.72
N LYS A 38 -1.57 15.36 -15.96
CA LYS A 38 -2.67 15.05 -15.03
C LYS A 38 -2.36 13.75 -14.30
N ILE A 39 -2.38 13.77 -12.98
CA ILE A 39 -2.05 12.64 -12.12
C ILE A 39 -3.23 12.35 -11.18
N ALA A 40 -3.84 11.19 -11.31
CA ALA A 40 -4.72 10.63 -10.29
C ALA A 40 -3.87 9.86 -9.27
N LYS A 41 -4.07 10.12 -7.99
CA LYS A 41 -3.32 9.46 -6.91
C LYS A 41 -4.28 9.05 -5.80
N TRP A 42 -4.17 7.80 -5.31
CA TRP A 42 -4.91 7.43 -4.10
C TRP A 42 -4.50 8.33 -2.92
N ALA A 43 -5.49 8.75 -2.13
CA ALA A 43 -5.26 9.53 -0.91
C ALA A 43 -4.52 8.67 0.11
N HIS A 44 -3.34 9.11 0.52
CA HIS A 44 -2.45 8.36 1.38
C HIS A 44 -3.00 8.25 2.81
N PHE A 45 -2.64 7.19 3.55
CA PHE A 45 -3.02 7.01 4.96
C PHE A 45 -2.54 8.16 5.87
N LEU A 46 -1.49 8.88 5.44
CA LEU A 46 -0.94 10.05 6.14
C LEU A 46 -1.05 11.29 5.22
N PRO A 47 -1.90 12.27 5.57
CA PRO A 47 -2.12 13.47 4.75
C PRO A 47 -0.86 14.31 4.50
N GLU A 48 0.14 14.21 5.38
CA GLU A 48 1.42 14.90 5.24
C GLU A 48 2.17 14.47 3.97
N TYR A 49 2.03 13.19 3.57
CA TYR A 49 2.61 12.70 2.33
C TYR A 49 1.91 13.29 1.10
N ASP A 50 0.57 13.39 1.11
CA ASP A 50 -0.19 13.98 0.02
C ASP A 50 0.16 15.45 -0.18
N ALA A 51 0.23 16.21 0.91
CA ALA A 51 0.61 17.62 0.88
C ALA A 51 2.03 17.82 0.32
N TRP A 52 2.99 17.00 0.74
CA TRP A 52 4.36 17.01 0.20
C TRP A 52 4.38 16.67 -1.29
N PHE A 53 3.72 15.57 -1.68
CA PHE A 53 3.71 15.11 -3.06
C PHE A 53 3.21 16.20 -4.01
N GLU A 54 2.13 16.88 -3.66
CA GLU A 54 1.53 17.93 -4.47
C GLU A 54 2.37 19.21 -4.49
N THR A 55 2.77 19.71 -3.30
CA THR A 55 3.30 21.07 -3.17
C THR A 55 4.83 21.15 -3.22
N GLU A 56 5.54 20.12 -2.71
CA GLU A 56 6.99 20.12 -2.60
C GLU A 56 7.65 19.22 -3.66
N TRP A 57 6.90 18.30 -4.30
CA TRP A 57 7.41 17.43 -5.34
C TRP A 57 6.83 17.75 -6.73
N ALA A 58 5.54 17.52 -6.94
CA ALA A 58 4.91 17.59 -8.27
C ALA A 58 4.94 19.01 -8.86
N LYS A 59 4.58 20.02 -8.08
CA LYS A 59 4.59 21.41 -8.54
C LYS A 59 6.00 21.91 -8.89
N PRO A 60 7.04 21.79 -8.05
CA PRO A 60 8.41 22.15 -8.41
C PRO A 60 8.97 21.38 -9.60
N TRP A 61 8.62 20.08 -9.71
CA TRP A 61 8.98 19.29 -10.88
C TRP A 61 8.38 19.88 -12.16
N GLY A 62 7.10 20.28 -12.11
CA GLY A 62 6.42 20.91 -13.23
C GLY A 62 7.06 22.24 -13.64
N GLU A 63 7.38 23.10 -12.68
CA GLU A 63 8.07 24.37 -12.91
C GLU A 63 9.43 24.15 -13.60
N LYS A 64 10.22 23.15 -13.13
CA LYS A 64 11.52 22.79 -13.71
C LYS A 64 11.40 22.26 -15.14
N ASN A 65 10.32 21.54 -15.47
CA ASN A 65 10.13 20.88 -16.76
C ASN A 65 9.16 21.65 -17.70
N ASN A 66 8.77 22.88 -17.35
CA ASN A 66 7.81 23.69 -18.13
C ASN A 66 6.48 22.93 -18.37
N THR A 67 5.99 22.24 -17.34
CA THR A 67 4.79 21.41 -17.35
C THR A 67 3.88 21.83 -16.22
N ASN A 68 2.60 22.08 -16.50
CA ASN A 68 1.60 22.29 -15.47
C ASN A 68 1.16 20.95 -14.92
N VAL A 69 1.51 20.60 -13.67
CA VAL A 69 1.12 19.34 -13.05
C VAL A 69 -0.14 19.53 -12.23
N ILE A 70 -1.16 18.73 -12.50
CA ILE A 70 -2.42 18.67 -11.76
C ILE A 70 -2.45 17.31 -11.04
N VAL A 71 -2.71 17.32 -9.73
CA VAL A 71 -2.80 16.12 -8.90
C VAL A 71 -4.18 16.04 -8.28
N ASP A 72 -4.89 14.95 -8.56
CA ASP A 72 -6.20 14.63 -7.98
C ASP A 72 -6.06 13.48 -6.98
N ASN A 73 -6.30 13.77 -5.69
CA ASN A 73 -6.29 12.77 -4.64
C ASN A 73 -7.63 12.03 -4.58
N ILE A 74 -7.60 10.72 -4.78
CA ILE A 74 -8.78 9.85 -4.88
C ILE A 74 -8.91 9.01 -3.59
N PRO A 75 -10.06 9.02 -2.90
CA PRO A 75 -10.32 8.09 -1.81
C PRO A 75 -10.04 6.64 -2.21
N ILE A 76 -9.38 5.88 -1.33
CA ILE A 76 -8.87 4.53 -1.65
C ILE A 76 -9.98 3.59 -2.13
N GLU A 77 -11.19 3.76 -1.62
CA GLU A 77 -12.38 2.95 -1.97
C GLU A 77 -12.87 3.23 -3.39
N ARG A 78 -12.51 4.38 -3.98
CA ARG A 78 -12.93 4.80 -5.31
C ARG A 78 -11.90 4.51 -6.39
N VAL A 79 -10.65 4.25 -6.03
CA VAL A 79 -9.51 4.11 -6.96
C VAL A 79 -9.83 3.18 -8.12
N HIS A 80 -10.35 1.98 -7.84
CA HIS A 80 -10.67 1.00 -8.88
C HIS A 80 -11.83 1.43 -9.78
N ALA A 81 -12.87 2.03 -9.21
CA ALA A 81 -14.03 2.50 -9.96
C ALA A 81 -13.68 3.69 -10.87
N ASP A 82 -12.92 4.65 -10.35
CA ASP A 82 -12.50 5.83 -11.09
C ASP A 82 -11.54 5.44 -12.24
N ALA A 83 -10.58 4.55 -12.00
CA ALA A 83 -9.70 4.00 -13.04
C ALA A 83 -10.50 3.26 -14.13
N SER A 84 -11.48 2.44 -13.73
CA SER A 84 -12.36 1.73 -14.68
C SER A 84 -13.18 2.69 -15.55
N ALA A 85 -13.64 3.81 -14.98
CA ALA A 85 -14.38 4.84 -15.70
C ALA A 85 -13.49 5.54 -16.75
N GLU A 86 -12.23 5.88 -16.40
CA GLU A 86 -11.28 6.48 -17.33
C GLU A 86 -10.93 5.53 -18.49
N VAL A 87 -10.67 4.27 -18.19
CA VAL A 87 -10.39 3.24 -19.18
C VAL A 87 -11.58 3.08 -20.14
N ALA A 88 -12.80 3.00 -19.63
CA ALA A 88 -14.01 2.89 -20.45
C ALA A 88 -14.22 4.12 -21.35
N ALA A 89 -13.87 5.32 -20.84
CA ALA A 89 -13.97 6.57 -21.59
C ALA A 89 -12.78 6.80 -22.54
N SER A 90 -11.69 6.04 -22.40
CA SER A 90 -10.39 6.24 -23.08
C SER A 90 -9.89 7.69 -22.94
N ARG A 91 -10.08 8.30 -21.78
CA ARG A 91 -9.66 9.66 -21.43
C ARG A 91 -9.61 9.86 -19.92
N GLY A 92 -8.82 10.81 -19.44
CA GLY A 92 -8.71 11.14 -18.01
C GLY A 92 -7.33 11.69 -17.68
N HIS A 93 -6.70 11.06 -16.71
CA HIS A 93 -5.33 11.41 -16.28
C HIS A 93 -4.28 10.79 -17.20
N ASP A 94 -3.07 11.32 -17.18
CA ASP A 94 -1.91 10.72 -17.87
C ASP A 94 -1.32 9.58 -17.03
N ILE A 95 -1.22 9.82 -15.71
CA ILE A 95 -0.73 8.85 -14.71
C ILE A 95 -1.87 8.52 -13.75
N PHE A 96 -2.05 7.23 -13.46
CA PHE A 96 -2.93 6.79 -12.39
C PHE A 96 -2.11 5.96 -11.37
N MET A 97 -2.07 6.42 -10.12
CA MET A 97 -1.31 5.81 -9.02
C MET A 97 -2.24 4.98 -8.14
N PHE A 98 -1.93 3.70 -8.00
CA PHE A 98 -2.72 2.71 -7.27
C PHE A 98 -2.01 2.31 -5.97
N PRO A 99 -2.75 1.99 -4.88
CA PRO A 99 -2.15 1.47 -3.65
C PRO A 99 -1.73 -0.01 -3.77
N TRP A 100 -2.11 -0.68 -4.86
CA TRP A 100 -1.71 -2.04 -5.23
C TRP A 100 -1.60 -2.21 -6.75
N PRO A 101 -0.97 -3.29 -7.25
CA PRO A 101 -0.72 -3.49 -8.67
C PRO A 101 -1.99 -3.50 -9.51
N PRO A 102 -2.12 -2.67 -10.55
CA PRO A 102 -3.33 -2.59 -11.39
C PRO A 102 -3.29 -3.58 -12.57
N ALA A 103 -3.07 -4.88 -12.29
CA ALA A 103 -2.88 -5.88 -13.35
C ALA A 103 -4.12 -6.05 -14.25
N GLU A 104 -5.32 -5.79 -13.73
CA GLU A 104 -6.57 -5.81 -14.47
C GLU A 104 -6.64 -4.76 -15.60
N PHE A 105 -5.82 -3.71 -15.50
CA PHE A 105 -5.74 -2.65 -16.51
C PHE A 105 -4.54 -2.80 -17.46
N HIS A 106 -3.81 -3.92 -17.43
CA HIS A 106 -2.59 -4.12 -18.23
C HIS A 106 -2.77 -3.89 -19.72
N LEU A 107 -3.95 -4.20 -20.28
CA LEU A 107 -4.25 -3.97 -21.69
C LEU A 107 -4.36 -2.48 -22.06
N HIS A 108 -4.58 -1.60 -21.09
CA HIS A 108 -4.77 -0.16 -21.28
C HIS A 108 -3.55 0.67 -20.85
N ALA A 109 -2.52 0.01 -20.29
CA ALA A 109 -1.26 0.61 -19.88
C ALA A 109 -0.25 0.62 -21.03
N ILE A 110 0.64 1.64 -21.04
CA ILE A 110 1.86 1.57 -21.87
C ILE A 110 2.83 0.53 -21.31
N ASP A 111 3.89 0.21 -22.06
CA ASP A 111 5.01 -0.54 -21.49
C ASP A 111 5.91 0.37 -20.64
N HIS A 112 6.08 0.02 -19.36
CA HIS A 112 6.91 0.76 -18.40
C HIS A 112 8.35 0.23 -18.30
N THR A 113 8.74 -0.71 -19.14
CA THR A 113 10.08 -1.33 -19.12
C THR A 113 11.18 -0.29 -19.24
N GLU A 114 11.01 0.72 -20.10
CA GLU A 114 11.96 1.83 -20.26
C GLU A 114 12.13 2.64 -18.95
N ILE A 115 11.06 2.87 -18.20
CA ILE A 115 11.11 3.57 -16.90
C ILE A 115 11.99 2.78 -15.93
N TYR A 116 11.77 1.47 -15.82
CA TYR A 116 12.59 0.59 -14.99
C TYR A 116 14.06 0.57 -15.42
N GLN A 117 14.35 0.55 -16.72
CA GLN A 117 15.72 0.60 -17.24
C GLN A 117 16.41 1.89 -16.83
N ASN A 118 15.76 3.05 -17.02
CA ASN A 118 16.30 4.36 -16.67
C ASN A 118 16.57 4.48 -15.16
N VAL A 119 15.64 4.05 -14.32
CA VAL A 119 15.83 4.06 -12.85
C VAL A 119 16.97 3.12 -12.45
N SER A 120 17.05 1.94 -13.06
CA SER A 120 18.06 0.93 -12.71
C SER A 120 19.49 1.37 -13.00
N MET A 121 19.72 2.31 -13.93
CA MET A 121 21.05 2.88 -14.17
C MET A 121 21.62 3.56 -12.92
N ASN A 122 20.78 4.22 -12.12
CA ASN A 122 21.19 4.95 -10.93
C ASN A 122 20.99 4.15 -9.63
N TYR A 123 19.91 3.38 -9.56
CA TYR A 123 19.46 2.74 -8.32
C TYR A 123 19.62 1.20 -8.31
N GLY A 124 20.19 0.62 -9.39
CA GLY A 124 20.48 -0.81 -9.51
C GLY A 124 19.28 -1.63 -9.99
N SER A 125 19.43 -2.97 -9.94
CA SER A 125 18.43 -3.91 -10.47
C SER A 125 17.08 -3.77 -9.79
N ILE A 126 16.02 -4.11 -10.53
CA ILE A 126 14.64 -4.12 -10.03
C ILE A 126 14.51 -5.10 -8.85
N PRO A 127 14.03 -4.66 -7.67
CA PRO A 127 13.74 -5.55 -6.56
C PRO A 127 12.59 -6.52 -6.87
N GLN A 128 12.62 -7.72 -6.28
CA GLN A 128 11.60 -8.74 -6.54
C GLN A 128 10.18 -8.28 -6.21
N ILE A 129 10.01 -7.50 -5.15
CA ILE A 129 8.70 -6.95 -4.77
C ILE A 129 8.12 -6.05 -5.86
N SER A 130 8.93 -5.20 -6.49
CA SER A 130 8.52 -4.36 -7.61
C SER A 130 8.33 -5.16 -8.89
N TYR A 131 9.32 -6.01 -9.24
CA TYR A 131 9.30 -6.81 -10.46
C TYR A 131 8.05 -7.68 -10.53
N LYS A 132 7.82 -8.52 -9.50
CA LYS A 132 6.69 -9.46 -9.47
C LYS A 132 5.33 -8.79 -9.36
N SER A 133 5.28 -7.54 -8.90
CA SER A 133 4.05 -6.77 -8.80
C SER A 133 3.61 -6.15 -10.11
N THR A 134 4.51 -5.91 -11.06
CA THR A 134 4.21 -5.11 -12.25
C THR A 134 4.53 -5.77 -13.59
N PHE A 135 5.24 -6.92 -13.57
CA PHE A 135 5.65 -7.62 -14.78
C PHE A 135 4.54 -8.53 -15.32
N PHE A 136 4.29 -8.47 -16.63
CA PHE A 136 3.36 -9.35 -17.32
C PHE A 136 4.12 -10.31 -18.25
N PRO A 137 4.17 -11.62 -17.94
CA PRO A 137 5.03 -12.58 -18.64
C PRO A 137 4.67 -12.83 -20.09
N LYS A 138 3.35 -12.76 -20.42
CA LYS A 138 2.86 -13.02 -21.80
C LYS A 138 3.43 -12.03 -22.80
N THR A 139 3.53 -10.76 -22.41
CA THR A 139 4.10 -9.70 -23.27
C THR A 139 5.56 -9.38 -22.94
N LYS A 140 6.08 -9.86 -21.80
CA LYS A 140 7.41 -9.55 -21.27
C LYS A 140 7.60 -8.04 -21.01
N THR A 141 6.54 -7.35 -20.60
CA THR A 141 6.48 -5.91 -20.33
C THR A 141 6.07 -5.64 -18.90
N HIS A 142 6.27 -4.41 -18.43
CA HIS A 142 5.73 -3.92 -17.18
C HIS A 142 4.47 -3.07 -17.43
N PHE A 143 3.33 -3.41 -16.81
CA PHE A 143 2.08 -2.67 -16.94
C PHE A 143 1.95 -1.49 -16.00
N ALA A 144 2.89 -1.34 -15.05
CA ALA A 144 2.97 -0.25 -14.10
C ALA A 144 4.42 -0.09 -13.61
N PHE A 145 4.67 0.99 -12.88
CA PHE A 145 5.93 1.27 -12.19
C PHE A 145 5.72 1.35 -10.69
N ALA A 146 6.47 0.57 -9.90
CA ALA A 146 6.40 0.59 -8.45
C ALA A 146 7.53 1.45 -7.86
N ASP A 147 7.18 2.42 -7.00
CA ASP A 147 8.13 3.36 -6.40
C ASP A 147 8.30 3.17 -4.88
N PHE A 148 7.25 2.71 -4.17
CA PHE A 148 7.34 2.34 -2.75
C PHE A 148 6.38 1.21 -2.38
N TRP A 149 6.56 0.66 -1.20
CA TRP A 149 5.66 -0.32 -0.58
C TRP A 149 5.55 -0.05 0.92
N ILE A 150 4.49 -0.54 1.56
CA ILE A 150 4.21 -0.36 2.98
C ILE A 150 4.13 -1.75 3.62
N PRO A 151 5.01 -2.09 4.58
CA PRO A 151 4.91 -3.33 5.33
C PRO A 151 3.72 -3.30 6.29
N ALA A 152 3.13 -4.47 6.56
CA ALA A 152 2.10 -4.64 7.57
C ALA A 152 2.62 -5.51 8.74
N PRO A 153 3.27 -4.91 9.75
CA PRO A 153 3.68 -5.60 10.96
C PRO A 153 2.50 -5.95 11.85
N VAL A 154 2.76 -6.72 12.91
CA VAL A 154 1.83 -6.94 14.00
C VAL A 154 1.97 -5.81 15.02
N HIS A 155 0.85 -5.21 15.41
CA HIS A 155 0.75 -4.22 16.48
C HIS A 155 0.06 -4.84 17.67
N TYR A 156 0.55 -4.60 18.88
CA TYR A 156 -0.05 -5.15 20.11
C TYR A 156 0.17 -4.24 21.32
N TYR A 157 -0.68 -4.42 22.35
CA TYR A 157 -0.53 -3.74 23.62
C TYR A 157 0.28 -4.58 24.60
N GLN A 158 1.50 -4.14 24.92
CA GLN A 158 2.41 -4.85 25.82
C GLN A 158 1.79 -5.09 27.20
N ASP A 159 1.06 -4.12 27.75
CA ASP A 159 0.41 -4.21 29.05
C ASP A 159 -0.74 -5.24 29.06
N PHE A 160 -1.47 -5.42 27.97
CA PHE A 160 -2.47 -6.48 27.86
C PHE A 160 -1.83 -7.87 27.81
N TRP A 161 -0.81 -8.02 26.96
CA TRP A 161 -0.12 -9.30 26.81
C TRP A 161 0.69 -9.70 28.04
N ALA A 162 1.15 -8.75 28.88
CA ALA A 162 1.74 -9.01 30.17
C ALA A 162 0.77 -9.73 31.14
N GLN A 163 -0.56 -9.51 31.00
CA GLN A 163 -1.58 -10.22 31.78
C GLN A 163 -1.61 -11.73 31.47
N ALA A 164 -1.20 -12.11 30.26
CA ALA A 164 -1.04 -13.52 29.88
C ALA A 164 0.35 -14.08 30.19
N ALA A 165 1.18 -13.37 30.95
CA ALA A 165 2.61 -13.65 31.19
C ALA A 165 3.44 -13.65 29.88
N MET A 166 3.07 -12.83 28.92
CA MET A 166 3.73 -12.67 27.62
C MET A 166 4.04 -11.19 27.35
N PRO A 167 4.94 -10.56 28.12
CA PRO A 167 5.20 -9.12 28.02
C PRO A 167 5.84 -8.69 26.68
N LEU A 168 6.36 -9.65 25.89
CA LEU A 168 6.91 -9.42 24.55
C LEU A 168 5.87 -9.69 23.45
N GLY A 169 4.59 -9.87 23.80
CA GLY A 169 3.54 -10.23 22.82
C GLY A 169 3.64 -11.66 22.31
N PRO A 170 2.79 -12.03 21.32
CA PRO A 170 2.87 -13.33 20.67
C PRO A 170 3.94 -13.32 19.57
N MET A 171 4.74 -14.38 19.47
CA MET A 171 5.77 -14.54 18.45
C MET A 171 5.35 -15.54 17.36
N THR A 172 4.37 -16.38 17.66
CA THR A 172 3.87 -17.43 16.75
C THR A 172 2.35 -17.44 16.73
N TYR A 173 1.73 -18.05 15.72
CA TYR A 173 0.28 -18.23 15.69
C TYR A 173 -0.22 -19.07 16.88
N GLY A 174 0.53 -20.09 17.30
CA GLY A 174 0.19 -20.88 18.50
C GLY A 174 0.21 -20.03 19.78
N SER A 175 1.19 -19.14 19.93
CA SER A 175 1.25 -18.22 21.08
C SER A 175 0.21 -17.10 20.97
N LEU A 176 -0.16 -16.67 19.76
CA LEU A 176 -1.29 -15.78 19.54
C LEU A 176 -2.61 -16.39 20.06
N HIS A 177 -2.90 -17.64 19.69
CA HIS A 177 -4.10 -18.33 20.13
C HIS A 177 -4.12 -18.50 21.66
N SER A 178 -3.14 -19.19 22.22
CA SER A 178 -3.11 -19.50 23.67
C SER A 178 -2.96 -18.27 24.56
N GLY A 179 -2.20 -17.26 24.12
CA GLY A 179 -2.02 -16.00 24.82
C GLY A 179 -3.26 -15.11 24.70
N GLY A 180 -3.81 -14.98 23.48
CA GLY A 180 -5.02 -14.20 23.21
C GLY A 180 -6.21 -14.69 24.00
N GLN A 181 -6.43 -16.01 24.08
CA GLN A 181 -7.44 -16.60 24.93
C GLN A 181 -7.25 -16.21 26.40
N ARG A 182 -6.04 -16.34 26.95
CA ARG A 182 -5.76 -15.94 28.34
C ARG A 182 -5.97 -14.45 28.59
N VAL A 183 -5.61 -13.59 27.63
CA VAL A 183 -5.88 -12.14 27.77
C VAL A 183 -7.36 -11.89 27.78
N ARG A 184 -8.12 -12.46 26.81
CA ARG A 184 -9.57 -12.32 26.76
C ARG A 184 -10.26 -12.81 28.03
N ASP A 185 -9.85 -13.97 28.56
CA ASP A 185 -10.45 -14.53 29.77
C ASP A 185 -10.17 -13.67 31.01
N LYS A 186 -8.98 -13.02 31.10
CA LYS A 186 -8.60 -12.20 32.26
C LYS A 186 -9.14 -10.78 32.25
N ILE A 187 -9.17 -10.12 31.08
CA ILE A 187 -9.48 -8.69 30.98
C ILE A 187 -10.61 -8.37 29.99
N GLY A 188 -11.21 -9.39 29.33
CA GLY A 188 -12.34 -9.23 28.41
C GLY A 188 -11.99 -8.58 27.07
N VAL A 189 -10.69 -8.39 26.73
CA VAL A 189 -10.28 -7.73 25.49
C VAL A 189 -9.80 -8.75 24.47
N PRO A 190 -10.46 -8.88 23.30
CA PRO A 190 -10.11 -9.87 22.28
C PRO A 190 -8.88 -9.47 21.43
N CYS A 191 -8.34 -10.40 20.67
CA CYS A 191 -7.50 -10.09 19.50
C CYS A 191 -8.35 -9.45 18.41
N GLY A 192 -7.75 -8.69 17.48
CA GLY A 192 -8.47 -7.96 16.44
C GLY A 192 -7.87 -8.18 15.06
N LEU A 193 -8.14 -9.34 14.46
CA LEU A 193 -7.75 -9.65 13.09
C LEU A 193 -8.97 -9.53 12.18
N SER A 194 -8.97 -8.53 11.29
CA SER A 194 -10.11 -8.30 10.40
C SER A 194 -10.30 -9.45 9.41
N PHE A 195 -11.55 -9.91 9.27
CA PHE A 195 -12.00 -10.77 8.18
C PHE A 195 -13.19 -10.14 7.44
N SER A 196 -13.39 -8.83 7.60
CA SER A 196 -14.38 -8.07 6.85
C SER A 196 -14.01 -7.99 5.35
N PRO A 197 -14.99 -7.79 4.46
CA PRO A 197 -14.73 -7.63 3.02
C PRO A 197 -14.19 -6.22 2.71
N ASN A 198 -12.98 -5.94 3.16
CA ASN A 198 -12.25 -4.68 3.01
C ASN A 198 -10.74 -4.95 2.89
N LEU A 199 -9.92 -3.90 2.81
CA LEU A 199 -8.46 -4.01 2.68
C LEU A 199 -7.83 -4.74 3.87
N GLU A 200 -8.21 -4.41 5.10
CA GLU A 200 -7.67 -5.03 6.32
C GLU A 200 -8.00 -6.51 6.38
N GLY A 201 -9.18 -6.90 5.91
CA GLY A 201 -9.56 -8.30 5.78
C GLY A 201 -8.71 -9.04 4.74
N ASN A 202 -8.40 -8.41 3.61
CA ASN A 202 -7.45 -8.97 2.64
C ASN A 202 -6.06 -9.17 3.26
N ILE A 203 -5.55 -8.20 4.03
CA ILE A 203 -4.25 -8.31 4.68
C ILE A 203 -4.24 -9.47 5.66
N SER A 204 -5.18 -9.52 6.58
CA SER A 204 -5.26 -10.58 7.59
C SER A 204 -5.41 -11.96 6.95
N ALA A 205 -6.40 -12.14 6.07
CA ALA A 205 -6.70 -13.44 5.47
C ALA A 205 -5.57 -13.97 4.58
N ASN A 206 -4.94 -13.12 3.76
CA ASN A 206 -3.81 -13.56 2.94
C ASN A 206 -2.55 -13.81 3.78
N THR A 207 -2.32 -13.06 4.88
CA THR A 207 -1.23 -13.36 5.83
C THR A 207 -1.40 -14.75 6.42
N PHE A 208 -2.64 -15.15 6.81
CA PHE A 208 -2.93 -16.51 7.25
C PHE A 208 -2.65 -17.55 6.17
N LEU A 209 -3.14 -17.33 4.94
CA LEU A 209 -2.85 -18.27 3.84
C LEU A 209 -1.35 -18.49 3.68
N TYR A 210 -0.57 -17.40 3.61
CA TYR A 210 0.88 -17.48 3.40
C TYR A 210 1.59 -18.15 4.58
N ALA A 211 1.21 -17.84 5.83
CA ALA A 211 1.76 -18.47 7.02
C ALA A 211 1.54 -19.99 7.05
N TYR A 212 0.46 -20.47 6.43
CA TYR A 212 0.13 -21.88 6.27
C TYR A 212 0.58 -22.46 4.93
N ARG A 213 1.42 -21.76 4.17
CA ARG A 213 1.92 -22.19 2.85
C ARG A 213 0.79 -22.45 1.85
N SER A 214 -0.37 -21.86 2.07
CA SER A 214 -1.47 -21.83 1.10
C SER A 214 -1.36 -20.56 0.26
N GLN A 215 -1.79 -20.63 -0.99
CA GLN A 215 -1.71 -19.53 -1.94
C GLN A 215 -2.83 -19.66 -2.97
N ILE A 216 -3.23 -18.54 -3.58
CA ILE A 216 -4.28 -18.54 -4.58
C ILE A 216 -3.76 -19.13 -5.89
N PHE A 217 -2.55 -18.72 -6.30
CA PHE A 217 -1.84 -19.23 -7.49
C PHE A 217 -0.43 -19.70 -7.10
N ASP A 218 0.10 -20.68 -7.82
CA ASP A 218 1.49 -21.13 -7.68
C ASP A 218 2.48 -20.20 -8.42
N VAL A 219 3.77 -20.55 -8.39
CA VAL A 219 4.83 -19.76 -9.02
C VAL A 219 4.66 -19.61 -10.53
N ASP A 220 4.01 -20.60 -11.17
CA ASP A 220 3.75 -20.64 -12.61
C ASP A 220 2.41 -19.99 -12.99
N GLY A 221 1.67 -19.49 -12.00
CA GLY A 221 0.37 -18.83 -12.20
C GLY A 221 -0.83 -19.79 -12.28
N ASN A 222 -0.64 -21.08 -11.97
CA ASN A 222 -1.76 -22.04 -11.92
C ASN A 222 -2.53 -21.92 -10.62
N ILE A 223 -3.83 -22.23 -10.64
CA ILE A 223 -4.70 -22.22 -9.46
C ILE A 223 -4.17 -23.20 -8.40
N ALA A 224 -3.75 -22.68 -7.26
CA ALA A 224 -3.16 -23.43 -6.16
C ALA A 224 -4.09 -23.52 -4.93
N ILE A 225 -5.04 -22.61 -4.77
CA ILE A 225 -6.00 -22.67 -3.67
C ILE A 225 -6.76 -24.00 -3.69
N ASN A 226 -6.85 -24.65 -2.53
CA ASN A 226 -7.40 -26.02 -2.38
C ASN A 226 -6.70 -27.10 -3.22
N LYS A 227 -5.41 -26.91 -3.58
CA LYS A 227 -4.60 -27.96 -4.23
C LYS A 227 -4.08 -28.99 -3.23
N ASN A 228 -4.05 -28.61 -1.94
CA ASN A 228 -3.60 -29.40 -0.81
C ASN A 228 -4.37 -29.03 0.46
N VAL A 229 -4.06 -29.67 1.57
CA VAL A 229 -4.73 -29.48 2.88
C VAL A 229 -4.43 -28.12 3.54
N TYR A 230 -3.45 -27.36 3.06
CA TYR A 230 -2.98 -26.16 3.75
C TYR A 230 -4.01 -25.05 3.82
N THR A 231 -4.87 -24.88 2.79
CA THR A 231 -5.97 -23.94 2.83
C THR A 231 -6.95 -24.27 3.96
N ALA A 232 -7.37 -25.55 4.06
CA ALA A 232 -8.27 -25.99 5.12
C ALA A 232 -7.63 -25.82 6.50
N HIS A 233 -6.35 -26.13 6.68
CA HIS A 233 -5.64 -25.92 7.95
C HIS A 233 -5.57 -24.44 8.35
N ALA A 234 -5.36 -23.51 7.40
CA ALA A 234 -5.38 -22.08 7.68
C ALA A 234 -6.77 -21.62 8.16
N LEU A 235 -7.82 -22.13 7.50
CA LEU A 235 -9.20 -21.83 7.84
C LEU A 235 -9.62 -22.41 9.20
N ASP A 236 -9.23 -23.66 9.50
CA ASP A 236 -9.49 -24.29 10.80
C ASP A 236 -8.83 -23.50 11.94
N PHE A 237 -7.57 -23.10 11.76
CA PHE A 237 -6.87 -22.33 12.76
C PHE A 237 -7.49 -20.95 12.95
N ALA A 238 -7.86 -20.24 11.88
CA ALA A 238 -8.52 -18.94 11.97
C ALA A 238 -9.86 -19.04 12.70
N LYS A 239 -10.66 -20.11 12.42
CA LYS A 239 -11.91 -20.39 13.15
C LYS A 239 -11.66 -20.55 14.65
N MET A 240 -10.70 -21.40 15.03
CA MET A 240 -10.33 -21.64 16.42
C MET A 240 -9.88 -20.33 17.10
N LEU A 241 -9.02 -19.56 16.44
CA LEU A 241 -8.51 -18.30 16.98
C LEU A 241 -9.64 -17.29 17.24
N VAL A 242 -10.56 -17.12 16.28
CA VAL A 242 -11.69 -16.18 16.45
C VAL A 242 -12.62 -16.65 17.57
N GLN A 243 -12.92 -17.95 17.64
CA GLN A 243 -13.78 -18.49 18.69
C GLN A 243 -13.19 -18.34 20.09
N ASP A 244 -11.90 -18.60 20.25
CA ASP A 244 -11.22 -18.64 21.54
C ASP A 244 -10.66 -17.28 21.97
N ALA A 245 -10.23 -16.43 21.04
CA ALA A 245 -9.52 -15.19 21.34
C ALA A 245 -10.01 -13.94 20.57
N GLY A 246 -10.86 -14.10 19.56
CA GLY A 246 -11.34 -13.02 18.71
C GLY A 246 -12.67 -12.41 19.15
N SER A 247 -13.27 -11.60 18.27
CA SER A 247 -14.56 -10.93 18.45
C SER A 247 -15.43 -11.05 17.20
N PRO A 248 -16.78 -11.12 17.33
CA PRO A 248 -17.69 -11.01 16.19
C PRO A 248 -17.55 -9.72 15.37
N ASP A 249 -17.01 -8.66 15.97
CA ASP A 249 -16.81 -7.37 15.29
C ASP A 249 -15.83 -7.47 14.12
N GLU A 250 -14.90 -8.44 14.15
CA GLU A 250 -13.89 -8.69 13.12
C GLU A 250 -14.49 -8.97 11.72
N PHE A 251 -15.76 -9.37 11.66
CA PHE A 251 -16.47 -9.64 10.41
C PHE A 251 -17.22 -8.44 9.84
N THR A 252 -17.40 -7.39 10.64
CA THR A 252 -18.25 -6.24 10.31
C THR A 252 -17.53 -4.90 10.32
N TRP A 253 -16.24 -4.89 10.67
CA TRP A 253 -15.46 -3.66 10.64
C TRP A 253 -15.47 -3.01 9.26
N GLY A 254 -15.79 -1.71 9.23
CA GLY A 254 -15.61 -0.88 8.06
C GLY A 254 -14.12 -0.59 7.77
N PRO A 255 -13.82 0.22 6.78
CA PRO A 255 -12.46 0.70 6.53
C PRO A 255 -11.83 1.29 7.80
N ALA A 256 -10.58 0.92 8.09
CA ALA A 256 -9.85 1.29 9.31
C ALA A 256 -10.52 0.86 10.64
N GLY A 257 -11.48 -0.08 10.64
CA GLY A 257 -12.15 -0.52 11.86
C GLY A 257 -11.22 -1.16 12.89
N ASN A 258 -10.23 -1.95 12.44
CA ASN A 258 -9.20 -2.49 13.31
C ASN A 258 -8.27 -1.39 13.90
N VAL A 259 -7.99 -0.33 13.14
CA VAL A 259 -7.23 0.85 13.60
C VAL A 259 -8.00 1.52 14.73
N GLN A 260 -9.29 1.79 14.51
CA GLN A 260 -10.16 2.39 15.52
C GLN A 260 -10.26 1.53 16.78
N ALA A 261 -10.45 0.22 16.62
CA ALA A 261 -10.51 -0.72 17.75
C ALA A 261 -9.20 -0.74 18.56
N MET A 262 -8.04 -0.65 17.89
CA MET A 262 -6.75 -0.50 18.56
C MET A 262 -6.64 0.85 19.31
N LEU A 263 -6.95 1.97 18.67
CA LEU A 263 -6.86 3.30 19.32
C LEU A 263 -7.79 3.43 20.53
N GLU A 264 -8.94 2.76 20.50
CA GLU A 264 -9.90 2.70 21.60
C GLU A 264 -9.58 1.61 22.65
N ARG A 265 -8.49 0.85 22.48
CA ARG A 265 -8.10 -0.28 23.33
C ARG A 265 -9.18 -1.40 23.41
N LYS A 266 -9.99 -1.54 22.37
CA LYS A 266 -11.01 -2.60 22.27
C LYS A 266 -10.44 -3.92 21.75
N THR A 267 -9.20 -3.92 21.28
CA THR A 267 -8.49 -5.13 20.85
C THR A 267 -7.05 -5.11 21.34
N THR A 268 -6.48 -6.31 21.55
CA THR A 268 -5.14 -6.49 22.11
C THR A 268 -4.04 -6.48 21.07
N LEU A 269 -4.40 -6.80 19.83
CA LEU A 269 -3.46 -6.99 18.72
C LEU A 269 -4.19 -6.82 17.39
N THR A 270 -3.50 -6.29 16.39
CA THR A 270 -3.94 -6.33 14.98
C THR A 270 -2.75 -6.34 14.01
N THR A 271 -3.00 -6.63 12.74
CA THR A 271 -2.04 -6.46 11.64
C THR A 271 -2.45 -5.25 10.81
N ASN A 272 -1.53 -4.31 10.64
CA ASN A 272 -1.77 -3.10 9.84
C ASN A 272 -0.43 -2.45 9.45
N GLY A 273 -0.45 -1.47 8.54
CA GLY A 273 0.68 -0.58 8.31
C GLY A 273 1.02 0.25 9.55
N ILE A 274 2.22 0.86 9.56
CA ILE A 274 2.65 1.65 10.73
C ILE A 274 1.87 2.96 10.89
N SER A 275 1.04 3.35 9.93
CA SER A 275 0.13 4.50 10.04
C SER A 275 -0.73 4.44 11.30
N LEU A 276 -1.18 3.25 11.71
CA LEU A 276 -1.87 3.03 12.99
C LEU A 276 -1.07 3.57 14.19
N LEU A 277 0.21 3.20 14.27
CA LEU A 277 1.05 3.63 15.40
C LEU A 277 1.40 5.12 15.29
N ARG A 278 1.60 5.64 14.07
CA ARG A 278 1.77 7.09 13.82
C ARG A 278 0.57 7.91 14.28
N GLU A 279 -0.63 7.40 14.03
CA GLU A 279 -1.87 8.00 14.53
C GLU A 279 -1.88 8.06 16.07
N ALA A 280 -1.53 6.93 16.73
CA ALA A 280 -1.44 6.87 18.18
C ALA A 280 -0.36 7.83 18.73
N GLU A 281 0.81 7.92 18.10
CA GLU A 281 1.90 8.80 18.50
C GLU A 281 1.50 10.28 18.40
N LYS A 282 0.72 10.64 17.37
CA LYS A 282 0.25 12.01 17.14
C LYS A 282 -0.88 12.40 18.11
N GLN A 283 -1.87 11.52 18.32
CA GLN A 283 -3.07 11.82 19.09
C GLN A 283 -2.90 11.58 20.59
N ASN A 284 -2.18 10.52 20.97
CA ASN A 284 -2.05 10.08 22.35
C ASN A 284 -0.68 9.38 22.58
N PRO A 285 0.39 10.15 22.83
CA PRO A 285 1.73 9.58 23.08
C PRO A 285 1.80 8.58 24.22
N ASP A 286 0.96 8.71 25.25
CA ASP A 286 0.93 7.75 26.37
C ASP A 286 0.29 6.43 25.97
N LEU A 287 -0.67 6.44 25.05
CA LEU A 287 -1.19 5.24 24.41
C LEU A 287 -0.11 4.57 23.55
N ALA A 288 0.57 5.37 22.72
CA ALA A 288 1.63 4.88 21.84
C ALA A 288 2.79 4.20 22.58
N LYS A 289 3.13 4.65 23.81
CA LYS A 289 4.14 4.00 24.68
C LYS A 289 3.77 2.57 25.06
N ARG A 290 2.48 2.26 25.15
CA ARG A 290 1.96 0.91 25.50
C ARG A 290 1.86 -0.02 24.30
N MET A 291 1.87 0.55 23.10
CA MET A 291 1.83 -0.20 21.85
C MET A 291 3.24 -0.60 21.42
N GLN A 292 3.38 -1.82 20.96
CA GLN A 292 4.58 -2.35 20.32
C GLN A 292 4.25 -2.80 18.90
N LEU A 293 5.30 -2.98 18.10
CA LEU A 293 5.18 -3.61 16.79
C LEU A 293 6.30 -4.64 16.63
N ASP A 294 5.94 -5.74 15.98
CA ASP A 294 6.86 -6.83 15.64
C ASP A 294 6.65 -7.27 14.20
N PRO A 295 7.63 -7.97 13.58
CA PRO A 295 7.43 -8.68 12.32
C PRO A 295 6.16 -9.55 12.38
N PRO A 296 5.62 -9.99 11.22
CA PRO A 296 4.53 -10.96 11.17
C PRO A 296 4.85 -12.19 12.01
N LEU A 297 3.82 -12.80 12.59
CA LEU A 297 3.97 -13.96 13.46
C LEU A 297 4.55 -15.16 12.70
N LEU A 298 5.37 -15.95 13.40
CA LEU A 298 5.87 -17.21 12.86
C LEU A 298 4.70 -18.20 12.68
N GLY A 299 4.42 -18.51 11.42
CA GLY A 299 3.49 -19.58 11.06
C GLY A 299 4.15 -20.95 11.04
N PRO A 300 3.39 -22.02 10.78
CA PRO A 300 3.92 -23.38 10.67
C PRO A 300 5.03 -23.54 9.62
N TYR A 301 5.09 -22.64 8.65
CA TYR A 301 6.02 -22.71 7.52
C TYR A 301 6.90 -21.48 7.36
N GLY A 302 6.97 -20.60 8.35
CA GLY A 302 7.85 -19.44 8.37
C GLY A 302 7.16 -18.13 8.70
N VAL A 303 7.94 -17.06 8.68
CA VAL A 303 7.47 -15.69 8.86
C VAL A 303 7.15 -15.11 7.49
N THR A 304 5.89 -14.78 7.27
CA THR A 304 5.45 -14.14 6.03
C THR A 304 4.33 -13.16 6.35
N GLY A 305 4.50 -11.91 5.93
CA GLY A 305 3.46 -10.89 6.01
C GLY A 305 2.72 -10.74 4.70
N PHE A 306 1.89 -9.72 4.65
CA PHE A 306 1.25 -9.23 3.44
C PHE A 306 1.48 -7.70 3.40
N PRO A 307 1.81 -7.09 2.25
CA PRO A 307 2.01 -5.65 2.22
C PRO A 307 0.69 -4.91 2.47
N GLN A 308 0.74 -3.81 3.23
CA GLN A 308 -0.39 -2.90 3.37
C GLN A 308 -0.71 -2.23 2.04
N ALA A 309 0.34 -1.83 1.32
CA ALA A 309 0.26 -1.28 -0.02
C ALA A 309 1.53 -1.58 -0.81
N THR A 310 1.43 -1.59 -2.13
CA THR A 310 2.54 -1.49 -3.08
C THR A 310 2.13 -0.44 -4.09
N ASN A 311 2.66 0.78 -3.95
CA ASN A 311 2.29 1.87 -4.84
C ASN A 311 2.76 1.57 -6.26
N CYS A 312 1.80 1.55 -7.18
CA CYS A 312 2.04 1.24 -8.59
C CYS A 312 1.42 2.32 -9.46
N SER A 313 2.24 2.95 -10.27
CA SER A 313 1.83 4.03 -11.17
C SER A 313 1.70 3.50 -12.59
N THR A 314 0.54 3.67 -13.21
CA THR A 314 0.29 3.32 -14.60
C THR A 314 0.20 4.59 -15.44
N VAL A 315 0.90 4.62 -16.56
CA VAL A 315 0.68 5.59 -17.64
C VAL A 315 -0.28 4.95 -18.63
N TRP A 316 -1.40 5.63 -18.88
CA TRP A 316 -2.41 5.10 -19.79
C TRP A 316 -1.98 5.19 -21.26
N LYS A 317 -2.47 4.27 -22.11
CA LYS A 317 -2.28 4.37 -23.57
C LYS A 317 -2.93 5.60 -24.17
N PHE A 318 -3.96 6.16 -23.53
CA PHE A 318 -4.65 7.39 -23.93
C PHE A 318 -4.07 8.66 -23.27
N ALA A 319 -2.95 8.57 -22.55
CA ALA A 319 -2.30 9.73 -21.96
C ALA A 319 -2.00 10.81 -23.01
N GLU A 320 -2.28 12.07 -22.70
CA GLU A 320 -2.03 13.21 -23.60
C GLU A 320 -0.53 13.55 -23.64
N ASN A 321 0.19 13.31 -22.52
CA ASN A 321 1.62 13.63 -22.38
C ASN A 321 2.43 12.44 -21.84
N PRO A 322 2.52 11.31 -22.55
CA PRO A 322 3.16 10.08 -22.07
C PRO A 322 4.66 10.22 -21.81
N ASP A 323 5.37 11.07 -22.55
CA ASP A 323 6.81 11.28 -22.36
C ASP A 323 7.09 12.05 -21.06
N ASP A 324 6.30 13.09 -20.76
CA ASP A 324 6.40 13.82 -19.48
C ASP A 324 5.96 12.92 -18.32
N ALA A 325 4.97 12.05 -18.52
CA ALA A 325 4.54 11.05 -17.55
C ALA A 325 5.66 10.03 -17.22
N LYS A 326 6.32 9.46 -18.25
CA LYS A 326 7.48 8.58 -18.06
C LYS A 326 8.61 9.28 -17.31
N LYS A 327 8.95 10.51 -17.73
CA LYS A 327 9.99 11.29 -17.09
C LYS A 327 9.65 11.60 -15.63
N PHE A 328 8.41 11.96 -15.33
CA PHE A 328 7.95 12.19 -13.96
C PHE A 328 8.18 10.96 -13.08
N LEU A 329 7.81 9.76 -13.57
CA LEU A 329 7.98 8.52 -12.81
C LEU A 329 9.45 8.14 -12.61
N VAL A 330 10.33 8.40 -13.59
CA VAL A 330 11.78 8.20 -13.43
C VAL A 330 12.33 9.13 -12.34
N ASP A 331 12.00 10.43 -12.44
CA ASP A 331 12.50 11.45 -11.51
C ASP A 331 11.91 11.27 -10.09
N LEU A 332 10.71 10.64 -9.95
CA LEU A 332 10.05 10.43 -8.66
C LEU A 332 10.92 9.64 -7.67
N ILE A 333 11.77 8.75 -8.17
CA ILE A 333 12.66 7.94 -7.32
C ILE A 333 13.70 8.81 -6.59
N ASP A 334 14.12 9.95 -7.17
CA ASP A 334 15.00 10.92 -6.50
C ASP A 334 14.31 11.53 -5.25
N GLY A 335 12.98 11.57 -5.24
CA GLY A 335 12.14 12.00 -4.12
C GLY A 335 11.94 10.96 -3.01
N SER A 336 12.36 9.69 -3.20
CA SER A 336 12.06 8.58 -2.28
C SER A 336 12.47 8.84 -0.84
N ARG A 337 13.62 9.49 -0.61
CA ARG A 337 14.06 9.85 0.75
C ARG A 337 13.08 10.80 1.42
N MET A 338 12.66 11.85 0.70
CA MET A 338 11.69 12.83 1.20
C MET A 338 10.30 12.20 1.38
N GLY A 339 9.89 11.33 0.43
CA GLY A 339 8.66 10.56 0.51
C GLY A 339 8.60 9.67 1.76
N TYR A 340 9.73 9.02 2.12
CA TYR A 340 9.85 8.28 3.38
C TYR A 340 9.68 9.20 4.59
N ASP A 341 10.39 10.33 4.63
CA ASP A 341 10.33 11.27 5.76
C ASP A 341 8.90 11.88 5.89
N LYS A 342 8.27 12.28 4.79
CA LYS A 342 6.93 12.89 4.78
C LYS A 342 5.79 11.90 4.97
N SER A 343 6.03 10.63 4.71
CA SER A 343 5.13 9.53 5.10
C SER A 343 5.40 9.04 6.53
N LEU A 344 6.18 9.78 7.32
CA LEU A 344 6.55 9.40 8.69
C LEU A 344 7.14 7.97 8.76
N GLY A 345 7.92 7.58 7.74
CA GLY A 345 8.54 6.26 7.65
C GLY A 345 7.64 5.12 7.15
N CYS A 346 6.41 5.42 6.66
CA CYS A 346 5.51 4.40 6.12
C CYS A 346 5.98 3.85 4.77
N ASN A 347 6.42 4.73 3.87
CA ASN A 347 6.74 4.38 2.49
C ASN A 347 8.17 3.86 2.36
N PHE A 348 8.34 2.56 2.36
CA PHE A 348 9.63 1.92 2.10
C PHE A 348 9.94 2.03 0.60
N PRO A 349 11.07 2.64 0.20
CA PRO A 349 11.40 2.78 -1.22
C PRO A 349 11.46 1.42 -1.93
N ALA A 350 10.87 1.33 -3.11
CA ALA A 350 10.95 0.14 -3.94
C ALA A 350 12.40 -0.18 -4.31
N TYR A 351 13.25 0.84 -4.43
CA TYR A 351 14.69 0.70 -4.67
C TYR A 351 15.47 0.98 -3.38
N PRO A 352 16.09 -0.03 -2.73
CA PRO A 352 16.80 0.15 -1.46
C PRO A 352 17.94 1.18 -1.53
N LYS A 353 18.58 1.34 -2.70
CA LYS A 353 19.63 2.35 -2.89
C LYS A 353 19.13 3.79 -2.86
N ALA A 354 17.82 4.03 -3.01
CA ALA A 354 17.24 5.37 -2.87
C ALA A 354 17.24 5.84 -1.39
N LEU A 355 17.31 4.89 -0.44
CA LEU A 355 17.40 5.18 1.00
C LEU A 355 18.32 4.16 1.69
N PRO A 356 19.66 4.18 1.44
CA PRO A 356 20.58 3.15 1.92
C PRO A 356 20.74 3.10 3.45
N ASN A 357 20.36 4.15 4.16
CA ASN A 357 20.41 4.24 5.62
C ASN A 357 19.06 4.00 6.32
N ILE A 358 18.13 3.30 5.67
CA ILE A 358 16.79 3.04 6.22
C ILE A 358 16.85 2.35 7.59
N VAL A 359 17.75 1.39 7.79
CA VAL A 359 17.90 0.68 9.07
C VAL A 359 18.28 1.63 10.21
N LEU A 360 19.19 2.59 9.96
CA LEU A 360 19.54 3.60 10.95
C LEU A 360 18.36 4.53 11.27
N ARG A 361 17.53 4.85 10.26
CA ARG A 361 16.33 5.66 10.45
C ARG A 361 15.26 4.94 11.27
N LEU A 362 15.12 3.64 11.09
CA LEU A 362 14.23 2.80 11.89
C LEU A 362 14.70 2.67 13.34
N ASP A 363 16.03 2.65 13.60
CA ASP A 363 16.61 2.60 14.95
C ASP A 363 16.50 3.93 15.69
N LYS A 364 16.60 5.05 14.94
CA LYS A 364 16.58 6.42 15.48
C LYS A 364 15.41 7.19 14.90
N ASP A 365 14.23 6.61 14.94
CA ASP A 365 13.03 7.23 14.39
C ASP A 365 12.67 8.50 15.14
N ALA A 366 12.49 9.60 14.40
CA ALA A 366 12.27 10.93 14.98
C ALA A 366 10.90 11.08 15.67
N TYR A 367 9.95 10.23 15.31
CA TYR A 367 8.55 10.29 15.79
C TYR A 367 8.22 9.14 16.73
N GLY A 368 9.02 8.08 16.70
CA GLY A 368 8.80 6.85 17.47
C GLY A 368 8.90 7.05 18.97
N VAL A 369 7.99 6.43 19.71
CA VAL A 369 7.96 6.46 21.18
C VAL A 369 8.00 5.02 21.76
N PRO A 370 9.17 4.49 22.15
CA PRO A 370 10.52 5.08 22.06
C PRO A 370 11.07 5.08 20.62
N PRO A 371 12.09 5.87 20.30
CA PRO A 371 12.63 6.01 18.93
C PRO A 371 13.03 4.71 18.24
N HIS A 372 13.61 3.74 18.97
CA HIS A 372 14.04 2.45 18.42
C HIS A 372 12.91 1.44 18.16
N LYS A 373 11.66 1.78 18.45
CA LYS A 373 10.50 0.88 18.26
C LYS A 373 10.41 0.33 16.85
N TYR A 374 10.65 1.17 15.85
CA TYR A 374 10.53 0.81 14.43
C TYR A 374 11.71 -0.05 13.91
N TYR A 375 12.75 -0.27 14.71
CA TYR A 375 13.85 -1.18 14.36
C TYR A 375 13.38 -2.61 14.09
N ALA A 376 12.23 -3.01 14.63
CA ALA A 376 11.56 -4.26 14.31
C ALA A 376 11.30 -4.47 12.80
N LEU A 377 11.25 -3.37 12.02
CA LEU A 377 11.02 -3.39 10.56
C LEU A 377 12.31 -3.49 9.74
N LYS A 378 13.49 -3.59 10.33
CA LYS A 378 14.79 -3.62 9.63
C LYS A 378 14.88 -4.68 8.52
N ASP A 379 14.20 -5.80 8.73
CA ASP A 379 14.18 -6.95 7.83
C ASP A 379 12.86 -7.06 7.03
N ALA A 380 12.07 -5.97 6.96
CA ALA A 380 10.73 -5.99 6.35
C ALA A 380 10.73 -6.49 4.89
N LEU A 381 11.81 -6.21 4.14
CA LEU A 381 11.94 -6.71 2.76
C LEU A 381 12.02 -8.23 2.66
N HIS A 382 12.49 -8.92 3.72
CA HIS A 382 12.62 -10.38 3.74
C HIS A 382 11.30 -11.10 4.01
N TRP A 383 10.39 -10.46 4.76
CA TRP A 383 9.12 -11.09 5.14
C TRP A 383 7.89 -10.47 4.46
N THR A 384 8.07 -9.40 3.65
CA THR A 384 6.99 -8.82 2.84
C THR A 384 7.10 -9.32 1.40
N PRO A 385 6.26 -10.26 0.96
CA PRO A 385 6.22 -10.72 -0.43
C PRO A 385 5.51 -9.68 -1.32
N ASN A 386 5.56 -9.88 -2.64
CA ASN A 386 4.62 -9.21 -3.53
C ASN A 386 3.20 -9.78 -3.34
N LEU A 387 2.17 -9.05 -3.77
CA LEU A 387 0.78 -9.47 -3.59
C LEU A 387 0.46 -10.82 -4.21
N GLY A 388 0.99 -11.13 -5.37
CA GLY A 388 0.76 -12.40 -6.08
C GLY A 388 1.69 -13.55 -5.69
N ALA A 389 2.37 -13.47 -4.53
CA ALA A 389 3.36 -14.47 -4.13
C ALA A 389 2.78 -15.92 -4.07
N PRO A 390 3.61 -16.90 -4.44
CA PRO A 390 5.04 -16.87 -4.81
C PRO A 390 5.29 -16.43 -6.26
N GLY A 391 4.27 -16.37 -7.09
CA GLY A 391 4.32 -15.94 -8.48
C GLY A 391 4.29 -14.43 -8.64
N ILE A 392 3.91 -14.01 -9.83
CA ILE A 392 3.66 -12.62 -10.19
C ILE A 392 2.20 -12.26 -9.97
N VAL A 393 1.91 -10.95 -9.89
CA VAL A 393 0.53 -10.47 -9.90
C VAL A 393 -0.04 -10.60 -11.32
N GLN A 394 -1.22 -11.18 -11.43
CA GLN A 394 -1.95 -11.33 -12.70
C GLN A 394 -3.38 -10.79 -12.56
N PRO A 395 -4.08 -10.47 -13.67
CA PRO A 395 -5.42 -9.88 -13.62
C PRO A 395 -6.42 -10.67 -12.78
N ALA A 396 -6.43 -12.01 -12.94
CA ALA A 396 -7.29 -12.89 -12.15
C ALA A 396 -7.00 -12.80 -10.64
N TRP A 397 -5.73 -12.61 -10.24
CA TRP A 397 -5.36 -12.42 -8.83
C TRP A 397 -5.96 -11.11 -8.29
N MET A 398 -5.88 -10.03 -9.07
CA MET A 398 -6.44 -8.74 -8.66
C MET A 398 -7.97 -8.79 -8.57
N GLU A 399 -8.66 -9.51 -9.44
CA GLU A 399 -10.11 -9.69 -9.31
C GLU A 399 -10.49 -10.49 -8.05
N VAL A 400 -9.72 -11.52 -7.69
CA VAL A 400 -9.90 -12.24 -6.41
C VAL A 400 -9.72 -11.28 -5.23
N PHE A 401 -8.69 -10.42 -5.28
CA PHE A 401 -8.40 -9.42 -4.26
C PHE A 401 -9.52 -8.37 -4.15
N ASN A 402 -9.91 -7.74 -5.26
CA ASN A 402 -10.90 -6.68 -5.31
C ASN A 402 -12.34 -7.17 -4.99
N SER A 403 -12.63 -8.47 -5.23
CA SER A 403 -13.91 -9.09 -4.85
C SER A 403 -13.98 -9.48 -3.36
N PHE A 404 -12.87 -9.36 -2.63
CA PHE A 404 -12.75 -9.82 -1.24
C PHE A 404 -13.09 -11.29 -1.06
N LEU A 405 -12.77 -12.13 -2.05
CA LEU A 405 -13.09 -13.55 -2.02
C LEU A 405 -12.44 -14.25 -0.82
N ILE A 406 -11.17 -13.95 -0.55
CA ILE A 406 -10.40 -14.61 0.51
C ILE A 406 -10.92 -14.22 1.91
N PRO A 407 -11.06 -12.93 2.31
CA PRO A 407 -11.64 -12.60 3.61
C PRO A 407 -13.06 -13.15 3.78
N LYS A 408 -13.90 -13.15 2.74
CA LYS A 408 -15.24 -13.77 2.80
C LYS A 408 -15.18 -15.27 3.08
N MET A 409 -14.23 -15.99 2.46
CA MET A 409 -13.98 -17.41 2.72
C MET A 409 -13.64 -17.64 4.20
N PHE A 410 -12.70 -16.85 4.76
CA PHE A 410 -12.33 -16.93 6.18
C PHE A 410 -13.49 -16.59 7.11
N ALA A 411 -14.23 -15.51 6.84
CA ALA A 411 -15.38 -15.11 7.63
C ALA A 411 -16.45 -16.21 7.70
N ASN A 412 -16.80 -16.81 6.56
CA ASN A 412 -17.82 -17.86 6.51
C ASN A 412 -17.42 -19.08 7.35
N VAL A 413 -16.14 -19.48 7.31
CA VAL A 413 -15.66 -20.61 8.13
C VAL A 413 -15.60 -20.24 9.61
N ALA A 414 -15.08 -19.07 9.95
CA ALA A 414 -14.95 -18.63 11.34
C ALA A 414 -16.31 -18.45 12.03
N GLN A 415 -17.32 -18.01 11.29
CA GLN A 415 -18.71 -17.94 11.76
C GLN A 415 -19.42 -19.29 11.83
N GLY A 416 -18.80 -20.35 11.32
CA GLY A 416 -19.40 -21.70 11.31
C GLY A 416 -20.43 -21.95 10.21
N ASN A 417 -20.52 -21.09 9.20
CA ASN A 417 -21.50 -21.20 8.11
C ASN A 417 -21.18 -22.32 7.14
N ILE A 418 -19.90 -22.69 7.01
CA ILE A 418 -19.40 -23.70 6.06
C ILE A 418 -18.18 -24.40 6.66
N SER A 419 -17.93 -25.64 6.25
CA SER A 419 -16.72 -26.35 6.64
C SER A 419 -15.46 -25.77 5.95
N PRO A 420 -14.26 -25.85 6.55
CA PRO A 420 -13.01 -25.41 5.91
C PRO A 420 -12.74 -26.06 4.55
N HIS A 421 -13.04 -27.35 4.43
CA HIS A 421 -12.89 -28.10 3.19
C HIS A 421 -13.83 -27.57 2.08
N ASP A 422 -15.11 -27.40 2.41
CA ASP A 422 -16.12 -26.93 1.44
C ASP A 422 -15.85 -25.47 1.05
N ALA A 423 -15.45 -24.60 2.00
CA ALA A 423 -15.08 -23.22 1.72
C ALA A 423 -13.89 -23.14 0.75
N ALA A 424 -12.86 -23.95 0.95
CA ALA A 424 -11.70 -24.02 0.08
C ALA A 424 -12.08 -24.54 -1.34
N ALA A 425 -13.01 -25.52 -1.42
CA ALA A 425 -13.52 -26.03 -2.69
C ALA A 425 -14.35 -24.97 -3.44
N GLU A 426 -15.21 -24.25 -2.75
CA GLU A 426 -16.00 -23.16 -3.33
C GLU A 426 -15.11 -22.00 -3.81
N ALA A 427 -14.10 -21.61 -3.00
CA ALA A 427 -13.14 -20.60 -3.40
C ALA A 427 -12.38 -21.03 -4.68
N ARG A 428 -11.95 -22.29 -4.78
CA ARG A 428 -11.31 -22.80 -6.00
C ARG A 428 -12.21 -22.69 -7.21
N LYS A 429 -13.50 -23.01 -7.08
CA LYS A 429 -14.49 -22.90 -8.16
C LYS A 429 -14.64 -21.46 -8.63
N GLN A 430 -14.74 -20.51 -7.70
CA GLN A 430 -14.83 -19.07 -8.00
C GLN A 430 -13.56 -18.55 -8.67
N VAL A 431 -12.38 -18.93 -8.17
CA VAL A 431 -11.09 -18.58 -8.77
C VAL A 431 -10.98 -19.13 -10.19
N THR A 432 -11.47 -20.38 -10.44
CA THR A 432 -11.48 -20.96 -11.78
C THR A 432 -12.34 -20.15 -12.74
N ALA A 433 -13.54 -19.75 -12.34
CA ALA A 433 -14.41 -18.93 -13.18
C ALA A 433 -13.78 -17.55 -13.50
N ILE A 434 -13.08 -16.94 -12.54
CA ILE A 434 -12.35 -15.69 -12.73
C ILE A 434 -11.20 -15.90 -13.76
N VAL A 435 -10.43 -16.97 -13.63
CA VAL A 435 -9.32 -17.29 -14.56
C VAL A 435 -9.87 -17.50 -15.98
N ASP A 436 -10.95 -18.27 -16.14
CA ASP A 436 -11.57 -18.54 -17.45
C ASP A 436 -12.05 -17.24 -18.12
N LYS A 437 -12.66 -16.34 -17.34
CA LYS A 437 -13.05 -15.00 -17.79
C LYS A 437 -11.84 -14.20 -18.31
N TRP A 438 -10.74 -14.14 -17.56
CA TRP A 438 -9.56 -13.39 -17.98
C TRP A 438 -8.86 -14.01 -19.18
N ASN A 439 -8.82 -15.33 -19.29
CA ASN A 439 -8.31 -16.01 -20.49
C ASN A 439 -9.11 -15.65 -21.74
N GLN A 440 -10.44 -15.50 -21.63
CA GLN A 440 -11.29 -15.06 -22.75
C GLN A 440 -11.04 -13.59 -23.11
N ILE A 441 -10.90 -12.69 -22.12
CA ILE A 441 -10.61 -11.26 -22.35
C ILE A 441 -9.27 -11.11 -23.09
N GLU A 442 -8.21 -11.77 -22.59
CA GLU A 442 -6.88 -11.68 -23.20
C GLU A 442 -6.82 -12.32 -24.60
N ALA A 443 -7.53 -13.45 -24.82
CA ALA A 443 -7.62 -14.08 -26.12
C ALA A 443 -8.37 -13.19 -27.13
N SER A 444 -9.35 -12.43 -26.69
CA SER A 444 -10.08 -11.47 -27.54
C SER A 444 -9.21 -10.27 -27.90
N ALA A 445 -8.47 -9.73 -26.92
CA ALA A 445 -7.55 -8.61 -27.13
C ALA A 445 -6.37 -8.95 -28.06
N ALA A 446 -5.95 -10.21 -28.11
CA ALA A 446 -4.86 -10.66 -29.00
C ALA A 446 -5.29 -10.80 -30.48
N LYS A 447 -6.59 -10.74 -30.76
CA LYS A 447 -7.17 -10.89 -32.14
C LYS A 447 -7.53 -9.55 -32.76
N GLY A 448 -7.64 -8.48 -32.00
CA GLY A 448 -7.92 -7.11 -32.42
C GLY A 448 -6.64 -6.27 -32.53
#